data_441b6d98628b0f1632569329f5a4b771
#
_entry.id   441b6d98628b0f1632569329f5a4b771
#
_cell.length_a   1.000
_cell.length_b   1.000
_cell.length_c   1.000
_cell.angle_alpha   90.00
_cell.angle_beta   90.00
_cell.angle_gamma   90.00
#
_symmetry.space_group_name_H-M   'P 1'
#
loop_
_entity.id
_entity.type
_entity.pdbx_description
1 polymer ?
#
loop_
_entity_poly.entity_id
_entity_poly.type
_entity_poly.pdbx_seq_one_letter_code
_entity_poly.pdbx_strand_id
1 'polypeptide(L)'
;MLDLLYVIPREEFVPQQHRALAFSDLELPLEKGTKAGAGERMWQPKLEARVLQELALKRTDRVLEVGTGSGYLTALMAYRAAEVCSVEIRPALAAFGRGNLERHGADNVTLEVGDAARGWARHAPYDAIVLTGSTPILPQGFLDQLAAGGRLFAVVGEAPAMQARLVTCTAPGASSSVDLFETVLRPLANAEQPQRFRF
;
A
#
# COMPACT_ATOMS: atom_id res chain seq x y z
N MET A 1 -17.12 -4.52 6.29
CA MET A 1 -16.09 -4.60 5.23
C MET A 1 -16.70 -4.87 3.86
N LEU A 2 -17.59 -5.86 3.71
CA LEU A 2 -18.26 -6.14 2.42
C LEU A 2 -18.99 -4.91 1.86
N ASP A 3 -19.64 -4.12 2.70
CA ASP A 3 -20.32 -2.89 2.28
C ASP A 3 -19.39 -1.89 1.57
N LEU A 4 -18.11 -1.86 1.95
CA LEU A 4 -17.12 -0.97 1.36
C LEU A 4 -16.83 -1.34 -0.11
N LEU A 5 -16.79 -2.63 -0.44
CA LEU A 5 -16.57 -3.10 -1.79
C LEU A 5 -17.74 -2.78 -2.74
N TYR A 6 -18.94 -2.57 -2.20
CA TYR A 6 -20.09 -2.09 -2.97
C TYR A 6 -20.09 -0.58 -3.16
N VAL A 7 -19.55 0.16 -2.20
CA VAL A 7 -19.50 1.64 -2.26
C VAL A 7 -18.41 2.12 -3.21
N ILE A 8 -17.29 1.39 -3.29
CA ILE A 8 -16.14 1.72 -4.14
C ILE A 8 -15.99 0.61 -5.18
N PRO A 9 -16.56 0.79 -6.39
CA PRO A 9 -16.59 -0.22 -7.43
C PRO A 9 -15.18 -0.46 -8.00
N ARG A 10 -14.59 -1.63 -7.72
CA ARG A 10 -13.23 -1.98 -8.08
C ARG A 10 -12.97 -1.88 -9.59
N GLU A 11 -13.96 -2.25 -10.42
CA GLU A 11 -13.87 -2.24 -11.88
C GLU A 11 -13.62 -0.84 -12.47
N GLU A 12 -13.88 0.23 -11.73
CA GLU A 12 -13.64 1.59 -12.17
C GLU A 12 -12.20 2.07 -11.92
N PHE A 13 -11.46 1.33 -11.10
CA PHE A 13 -10.03 1.56 -10.83
C PHE A 13 -9.10 0.68 -11.66
N VAL A 14 -9.66 -0.29 -12.38
CA VAL A 14 -8.90 -1.21 -13.23
C VAL A 14 -8.72 -0.61 -14.62
N PRO A 15 -7.53 -0.77 -15.26
CA PRO A 15 -7.37 -0.41 -16.66
C PRO A 15 -8.45 -1.03 -17.55
N GLN A 16 -8.99 -0.27 -18.50
CA GLN A 16 -10.16 -0.67 -19.29
C GLN A 16 -10.06 -2.08 -19.90
N GLN A 17 -8.87 -2.48 -20.36
CA GLN A 17 -8.63 -3.80 -20.94
C GLN A 17 -8.76 -4.96 -19.94
N HIS A 18 -8.74 -4.69 -18.65
CA HIS A 18 -8.82 -5.70 -17.58
C HIS A 18 -10.10 -5.62 -16.75
N ARG A 19 -11.05 -4.75 -17.12
CA ARG A 19 -12.30 -4.57 -16.36
C ARG A 19 -13.07 -5.87 -16.12
N ALA A 20 -13.14 -6.75 -17.10
CA ALA A 20 -13.82 -8.05 -16.97
C ALA A 20 -13.21 -8.96 -15.90
N LEU A 21 -11.95 -8.70 -15.50
CA LEU A 21 -11.21 -9.45 -14.50
C LEU A 21 -11.17 -8.75 -13.13
N ALA A 22 -11.84 -7.62 -12.97
CA ALA A 22 -11.76 -6.81 -11.75
C ALA A 22 -12.04 -7.59 -10.46
N PHE A 23 -12.94 -8.56 -10.50
CA PHE A 23 -13.33 -9.37 -9.34
C PHE A 23 -12.68 -10.75 -9.29
N SER A 24 -11.79 -11.07 -10.23
CA SER A 24 -11.00 -12.29 -10.19
C SER A 24 -9.92 -12.17 -9.10
N ASP A 25 -9.66 -13.26 -8.35
CA ASP A 25 -8.65 -13.30 -7.32
C ASP A 25 -7.23 -13.43 -7.90
N LEU A 26 -6.83 -12.40 -8.65
CA LEU A 26 -5.52 -12.31 -9.31
C LEU A 26 -5.03 -10.86 -9.35
N GLU A 27 -3.72 -10.69 -9.50
CA GLU A 27 -3.10 -9.39 -9.72
C GLU A 27 -3.35 -8.89 -11.14
N LEU A 28 -3.73 -7.63 -11.30
CA LEU A 28 -3.99 -7.02 -12.60
C LEU A 28 -2.86 -6.06 -13.00
N PRO A 29 -2.31 -6.17 -14.22
CA PRO A 29 -1.33 -5.22 -14.71
C PRO A 29 -1.91 -3.80 -14.81
N LEU A 30 -1.16 -2.81 -14.35
CA LEU A 30 -1.54 -1.40 -14.41
C LEU A 30 -1.08 -0.71 -15.70
N GLU A 31 -0.05 -1.23 -16.36
CA GLU A 31 0.52 -0.67 -17.57
C GLU A 31 0.13 -1.48 -18.81
N LYS A 32 -0.09 -0.78 -19.95
CA LYS A 32 -0.40 -1.42 -21.23
C LYS A 32 0.83 -2.15 -21.78
N GLY A 33 0.60 -3.33 -22.36
CA GLY A 33 1.64 -4.06 -23.09
C GLY A 33 2.71 -4.71 -22.21
N THR A 34 2.54 -4.72 -20.91
CA THR A 34 3.47 -5.38 -19.99
C THR A 34 3.42 -6.89 -20.21
N LYS A 35 4.59 -7.51 -20.43
CA LYS A 35 4.71 -8.97 -20.46
C LYS A 35 4.23 -9.56 -19.14
N ALA A 36 3.68 -10.78 -19.20
CA ALA A 36 3.27 -11.50 -17.99
C ALA A 36 4.43 -11.52 -16.98
N GLY A 37 4.14 -11.09 -15.76
CA GLY A 37 5.14 -11.00 -14.70
C GLY A 37 5.99 -9.71 -14.67
N ALA A 38 5.87 -8.79 -15.62
CA ALA A 38 6.55 -7.48 -15.61
C ALA A 38 5.59 -6.32 -15.27
N GLY A 39 6.11 -5.15 -14.92
CA GLY A 39 5.33 -3.93 -14.64
C GLY A 39 4.59 -3.92 -13.30
N GLU A 40 4.02 -2.78 -12.95
CA GLU A 40 3.28 -2.59 -11.71
C GLU A 40 1.90 -3.25 -11.78
N ARG A 41 1.40 -3.70 -10.62
CA ARG A 41 0.18 -4.49 -10.54
C ARG A 41 -0.73 -3.98 -9.44
N MET A 42 -2.01 -4.01 -9.72
CA MET A 42 -3.06 -3.92 -8.71
C MET A 42 -3.13 -5.25 -7.96
N TRP A 43 -3.24 -5.23 -6.67
CA TRP A 43 -3.33 -6.43 -5.83
C TRP A 43 -4.58 -7.25 -6.11
N GLN A 44 -4.56 -8.49 -5.62
CA GLN A 44 -5.74 -9.35 -5.58
C GLN A 44 -6.79 -8.77 -4.62
N PRO A 45 -8.10 -8.88 -4.90
CA PRO A 45 -9.16 -8.37 -4.03
C PRO A 45 -9.06 -8.87 -2.59
N LYS A 46 -8.71 -10.15 -2.41
CA LYS A 46 -8.60 -10.73 -1.07
C LYS A 46 -7.44 -10.13 -0.25
N LEU A 47 -6.33 -9.76 -0.91
CA LEU A 47 -5.20 -9.15 -0.22
C LEU A 47 -5.55 -7.74 0.25
N GLU A 48 -6.19 -6.94 -0.60
CA GLU A 48 -6.67 -5.60 -0.25
C GLU A 48 -7.66 -5.65 0.94
N ALA A 49 -8.62 -6.58 0.88
CA ALA A 49 -9.57 -6.78 1.97
C ALA A 49 -8.87 -7.21 3.28
N ARG A 50 -7.88 -8.11 3.19
CA ARG A 50 -7.12 -8.58 4.34
C ARG A 50 -6.31 -7.45 4.97
N VAL A 51 -5.62 -6.64 4.18
CA VAL A 51 -4.84 -5.49 4.67
C VAL A 51 -5.73 -4.50 5.41
N LEU A 52 -6.88 -4.13 4.84
CA LEU A 52 -7.84 -3.24 5.50
C LEU A 52 -8.36 -3.82 6.83
N GLN A 53 -8.56 -5.14 6.90
CA GLN A 53 -8.99 -5.81 8.12
C GLN A 53 -7.91 -5.74 9.20
N GLU A 54 -6.66 -6.04 8.86
CA GLU A 54 -5.54 -6.03 9.81
C GLU A 54 -5.22 -4.62 10.30
N LEU A 55 -5.31 -3.62 9.43
CA LEU A 55 -5.09 -2.23 9.81
C LEU A 55 -6.20 -1.69 10.73
N ALA A 56 -7.42 -2.21 10.66
CA ALA A 56 -8.55 -1.79 11.49
C ALA A 56 -8.68 -0.25 11.58
N LEU A 57 -8.69 0.42 10.42
CA LEU A 57 -8.68 1.88 10.32
C LEU A 57 -9.87 2.53 11.02
N LYS A 58 -9.60 3.65 11.68
CA LYS A 58 -10.58 4.51 12.35
C LYS A 58 -10.81 5.79 11.56
N ARG A 59 -11.96 6.41 11.72
CA ARG A 59 -12.31 7.70 11.10
C ARG A 59 -11.41 8.87 11.49
N THR A 60 -10.59 8.69 12.52
CA THR A 60 -9.63 9.68 12.99
C THR A 60 -8.21 9.45 12.50
N ASP A 61 -7.96 8.32 11.84
CA ASP A 61 -6.61 7.91 11.48
C ASP A 61 -6.06 8.74 10.31
N ARG A 62 -4.78 9.04 10.40
CA ARG A 62 -3.93 9.59 9.34
C ARG A 62 -3.13 8.46 8.74
N VAL A 63 -3.26 8.22 7.45
CA VAL A 63 -2.69 7.07 6.76
C VAL A 63 -1.61 7.50 5.78
N LEU A 64 -0.48 6.77 5.76
CA LEU A 64 0.48 6.80 4.66
C LEU A 64 0.33 5.54 3.82
N GLU A 65 0.18 5.71 2.52
CA GLU A 65 0.31 4.65 1.52
C GLU A 65 1.57 4.87 0.68
N VAL A 66 2.38 3.83 0.54
CA VAL A 66 3.56 3.84 -0.35
C VAL A 66 3.27 2.96 -1.56
N GLY A 67 3.04 3.60 -2.69
CA GLY A 67 2.62 2.99 -3.96
C GLY A 67 1.11 3.11 -4.20
N THR A 68 0.69 4.21 -4.83
CA THR A 68 -0.72 4.49 -5.16
C THR A 68 -1.29 3.53 -6.21
N GLY A 69 -0.51 3.24 -7.23
CA GLY A 69 -0.93 2.40 -8.35
C GLY A 69 -2.22 2.89 -9.00
N SER A 70 -3.28 2.09 -8.92
CA SER A 70 -4.61 2.43 -9.44
C SER A 70 -5.40 3.43 -8.59
N GLY A 71 -5.01 3.63 -7.32
CA GLY A 71 -5.75 4.40 -6.33
C GLY A 71 -6.90 3.63 -5.66
N TYR A 72 -7.08 2.33 -5.94
CA TYR A 72 -8.19 1.57 -5.37
C TYR A 72 -8.04 1.37 -3.85
N LEU A 73 -6.87 0.86 -3.41
CA LEU A 73 -6.61 0.71 -1.98
C LEU A 73 -6.62 2.08 -1.27
N THR A 74 -6.09 3.12 -1.93
CA THR A 74 -6.16 4.51 -1.46
C THR A 74 -7.61 4.94 -1.19
N ALA A 75 -8.53 4.70 -2.14
CA ALA A 75 -9.94 5.05 -2.00
C ALA A 75 -10.62 4.27 -0.87
N LEU A 76 -10.31 2.97 -0.74
CA LEU A 76 -10.82 2.13 0.36
C LEU A 76 -10.38 2.65 1.73
N MET A 77 -9.10 3.06 1.86
CA MET A 77 -8.58 3.66 3.08
C MET A 77 -9.16 5.04 3.34
N ALA A 78 -9.30 5.87 2.31
CA ALA A 78 -9.90 7.21 2.42
C ALA A 78 -11.35 7.16 2.94
N TYR A 79 -12.11 6.15 2.54
CA TYR A 79 -13.46 5.94 3.08
C TYR A 79 -13.47 5.64 4.59
N ARG A 80 -12.39 5.10 5.14
CA ARG A 80 -12.27 4.66 6.55
C ARG A 80 -11.49 5.61 7.45
N ALA A 81 -10.59 6.41 6.90
CA ALA A 81 -9.66 7.28 7.61
C ALA A 81 -10.10 8.76 7.61
N ALA A 82 -9.43 9.59 8.40
CA ALA A 82 -9.58 11.04 8.35
C ALA A 82 -8.90 11.62 7.10
N GLU A 83 -7.67 11.17 6.83
CA GLU A 83 -6.88 11.58 5.68
C GLU A 83 -5.94 10.46 5.23
N VAL A 84 -5.63 10.43 3.94
CA VAL A 84 -4.67 9.53 3.33
C VAL A 84 -3.64 10.33 2.55
N CYS A 85 -2.37 10.20 2.93
CA CYS A 85 -1.25 10.61 2.08
C CYS A 85 -0.80 9.39 1.28
N SER A 86 -0.91 9.44 -0.04
CA SER A 86 -0.47 8.36 -0.93
C SER A 86 0.70 8.85 -1.78
N VAL A 87 1.79 8.10 -1.81
CA VAL A 87 3.01 8.46 -2.52
C VAL A 87 3.30 7.44 -3.62
N GLU A 88 3.43 7.94 -4.85
CA GLU A 88 3.73 7.12 -6.01
C GLU A 88 5.03 7.58 -6.67
N ILE A 89 5.94 6.64 -6.90
CA ILE A 89 7.25 6.95 -7.52
C ILE A 89 7.13 7.18 -9.02
N ARG A 90 6.11 6.61 -9.68
CA ARG A 90 5.92 6.70 -11.14
C ARG A 90 4.89 7.78 -11.50
N PRO A 91 5.29 8.90 -12.13
CA PRO A 91 4.36 9.99 -12.45
C PRO A 91 3.14 9.54 -13.27
N ALA A 92 3.32 8.57 -14.18
CA ALA A 92 2.22 8.06 -15.01
C ALA A 92 1.17 7.31 -14.19
N LEU A 93 1.59 6.49 -13.20
CA LEU A 93 0.68 5.81 -12.28
C LEU A 93 0.05 6.79 -11.29
N ALA A 94 0.79 7.77 -10.80
CA ALA A 94 0.25 8.84 -9.98
C ALA A 94 -0.88 9.60 -10.70
N ALA A 95 -0.70 9.91 -11.99
CA ALA A 95 -1.74 10.54 -12.80
C ALA A 95 -2.96 9.62 -12.99
N PHE A 96 -2.74 8.32 -13.23
CA PHE A 96 -3.82 7.34 -13.36
C PHE A 96 -4.62 7.18 -12.05
N GLY A 97 -3.92 6.98 -10.92
CA GLY A 97 -4.54 6.89 -9.61
C GLY A 97 -5.30 8.16 -9.23
N ARG A 98 -4.72 9.35 -9.48
CA ARG A 98 -5.37 10.64 -9.24
C ARG A 98 -6.68 10.76 -9.99
N GLY A 99 -6.69 10.48 -11.30
CA GLY A 99 -7.90 10.55 -12.11
C GLY A 99 -8.99 9.57 -11.64
N ASN A 100 -8.61 8.42 -11.09
CA ASN A 100 -9.55 7.49 -10.47
C ASN A 100 -10.12 8.06 -9.17
N LEU A 101 -9.27 8.56 -8.27
CA LEU A 101 -9.66 9.14 -6.98
C LEU A 101 -10.58 10.35 -7.14
N GLU A 102 -10.26 11.25 -8.07
CA GLU A 102 -11.08 12.42 -8.38
C GLU A 102 -12.49 12.05 -8.88
N ARG A 103 -12.59 11.03 -9.77
CA ARG A 103 -13.90 10.54 -10.24
C ARG A 103 -14.77 9.96 -9.13
N HIS A 104 -14.15 9.45 -8.08
CA HIS A 104 -14.85 8.84 -6.94
C HIS A 104 -14.98 9.77 -5.73
N GLY A 105 -14.62 11.06 -5.87
CA GLY A 105 -14.80 12.06 -4.82
C GLY A 105 -14.00 11.76 -3.54
N ALA A 106 -12.79 11.23 -3.67
CA ALA A 106 -11.90 10.97 -2.55
C ALA A 106 -11.20 12.26 -2.10
N ASP A 107 -11.94 13.19 -1.49
CA ASP A 107 -11.49 14.55 -1.19
C ASP A 107 -10.47 14.64 -0.03
N ASN A 108 -10.35 13.58 0.78
CA ASN A 108 -9.42 13.48 1.89
C ASN A 108 -8.12 12.75 1.54
N VAL A 109 -7.76 12.72 0.25
CA VAL A 109 -6.51 12.11 -0.25
C VAL A 109 -5.55 13.19 -0.73
N THR A 110 -4.32 13.16 -0.20
CA THR A 110 -3.17 13.89 -0.74
C THR A 110 -2.29 12.92 -1.50
N LEU A 111 -2.27 13.01 -2.84
CA LEU A 111 -1.41 12.17 -3.67
C LEU A 111 -0.17 12.96 -4.09
N GLU A 112 1.00 12.44 -3.73
CA GLU A 112 2.30 13.03 -4.03
C GLU A 112 3.12 12.11 -4.96
N VAL A 113 3.98 12.72 -5.79
CA VAL A 113 4.96 11.99 -6.61
C VAL A 113 6.31 12.04 -5.92
N GLY A 114 6.87 10.87 -5.61
CA GLY A 114 8.16 10.80 -4.94
C GLY A 114 8.59 9.39 -4.57
N ASP A 115 9.80 9.29 -4.03
CA ASP A 115 10.36 8.04 -3.53
C ASP A 115 10.15 7.96 -2.01
N ALA A 116 9.22 7.10 -1.61
CA ALA A 116 8.92 6.84 -0.20
C ALA A 116 9.44 5.49 0.29
N ALA A 117 10.40 4.86 -0.40
CA ALA A 117 10.89 3.52 -0.03
C ALA A 117 11.53 3.46 1.37
N ARG A 118 11.87 4.60 1.97
CA ARG A 118 12.46 4.70 3.32
C ARG A 118 11.64 5.53 4.30
N GLY A 119 10.40 5.84 3.94
CA GLY A 119 9.49 6.68 4.70
C GLY A 119 9.10 7.97 3.98
N TRP A 120 8.13 8.68 4.54
CA TRP A 120 7.64 9.95 4.03
C TRP A 120 7.28 10.88 5.19
N ALA A 121 8.26 11.60 5.72
CA ALA A 121 8.13 12.34 6.97
C ALA A 121 7.25 13.61 6.88
N ARG A 122 6.94 14.08 5.65
CA ARG A 122 6.26 15.37 5.43
C ARG A 122 4.95 15.52 6.20
N HIS A 123 4.20 14.44 6.34
CA HIS A 123 2.89 14.45 7.02
C HIS A 123 2.86 13.56 8.28
N ALA A 124 4.03 13.10 8.77
CA ALA A 124 4.12 12.33 9.99
C ALA A 124 3.70 13.15 11.24
N PRO A 125 3.26 12.50 12.34
CA PRO A 125 3.16 11.06 12.50
C PRO A 125 1.89 10.47 11.86
N TYR A 126 1.94 9.15 11.56
CA TYR A 126 0.84 8.40 10.95
C TYR A 126 0.25 7.39 11.93
N ASP A 127 -1.07 7.24 11.92
CA ASP A 127 -1.77 6.20 12.69
C ASP A 127 -1.73 4.85 11.97
N ALA A 128 -1.60 4.86 10.64
CA ALA A 128 -1.38 3.65 9.85
C ALA A 128 -0.44 3.92 8.67
N ILE A 129 0.39 2.93 8.35
CA ILE A 129 1.27 2.95 7.17
C ILE A 129 1.06 1.65 6.39
N VAL A 130 0.97 1.73 5.07
CA VAL A 130 0.87 0.58 4.16
C VAL A 130 1.94 0.65 3.10
N LEU A 131 2.74 -0.40 3.00
CA LEU A 131 3.65 -0.60 1.88
C LEU A 131 2.98 -1.51 0.86
N THR A 132 2.71 -1.01 -0.34
CA THR A 132 2.05 -1.78 -1.40
C THR A 132 3.01 -2.62 -2.24
N GLY A 133 4.29 -2.54 -1.97
CA GLY A 133 5.33 -3.44 -2.46
C GLY A 133 6.10 -4.07 -1.30
N SER A 134 6.84 -5.14 -1.58
CA SER A 134 7.69 -5.77 -0.56
C SER A 134 8.97 -4.99 -0.32
N THR A 135 9.61 -5.28 0.81
CA THR A 135 10.94 -4.77 1.14
C THR A 135 11.78 -5.91 1.75
N PRO A 136 13.06 -6.11 1.35
CA PRO A 136 13.91 -7.14 1.95
C PRO A 136 14.09 -6.96 3.45
N ILE A 137 14.23 -5.72 3.90
CA ILE A 137 14.26 -5.32 5.31
C ILE A 137 13.29 -4.16 5.49
N LEU A 138 12.68 -4.05 6.68
CA LEU A 138 11.78 -2.95 6.99
C LEU A 138 12.60 -1.73 7.40
N PRO A 139 12.55 -0.61 6.64
CA PRO A 139 13.31 0.59 6.98
C PRO A 139 12.84 1.21 8.30
N GLN A 140 13.80 1.58 9.16
CA GLN A 140 13.54 2.20 10.45
C GLN A 140 12.74 3.51 10.32
N GLY A 141 12.94 4.26 9.23
CA GLY A 141 12.23 5.51 8.98
C GLY A 141 10.70 5.39 8.98
N PHE A 142 10.14 4.22 8.66
CA PHE A 142 8.69 4.00 8.79
C PHE A 142 8.27 3.87 10.26
N LEU A 143 9.07 3.18 11.07
CA LEU A 143 8.77 2.99 12.51
C LEU A 143 8.83 4.33 13.26
N ASP A 144 9.79 5.17 12.89
CA ASP A 144 9.97 6.51 13.48
C ASP A 144 8.84 7.47 13.11
N GLN A 145 8.09 7.17 12.04
CA GLN A 145 6.97 7.98 11.57
C GLN A 145 5.60 7.49 12.07
N LEU A 146 5.54 6.38 12.81
CA LEU A 146 4.31 5.91 13.43
C LEU A 146 3.96 6.73 14.67
N ALA A 147 2.69 7.06 14.79
CA ALA A 147 2.12 7.56 16.03
C ALA A 147 2.13 6.47 17.13
N ALA A 148 2.01 6.85 18.39
CA ALA A 148 1.82 5.89 19.47
C ALA A 148 0.53 5.08 19.25
N GLY A 149 0.62 3.76 19.27
CA GLY A 149 -0.46 2.84 18.88
C GLY A 149 -0.69 2.73 17.37
N GLY A 150 0.13 3.39 16.56
CA GLY A 150 0.10 3.31 15.09
C GLY A 150 0.48 1.93 14.58
N ARG A 151 -0.02 1.57 13.38
CA ARG A 151 0.16 0.25 12.76
C ARG A 151 0.80 0.38 11.39
N LEU A 152 1.69 -0.54 11.06
CA LEU A 152 2.31 -0.62 9.75
C LEU A 152 2.10 -2.01 9.17
N PHE A 153 1.55 -2.08 7.95
CA PHE A 153 1.51 -3.29 7.15
C PHE A 153 2.61 -3.27 6.11
N ALA A 154 3.41 -4.32 6.07
CA ALA A 154 4.44 -4.53 5.06
C ALA A 154 4.58 -6.00 4.72
N VAL A 155 5.05 -6.30 3.50
CA VAL A 155 5.54 -7.62 3.12
C VAL A 155 7.06 -7.58 3.14
N VAL A 156 7.67 -8.36 4.04
CA VAL A 156 9.10 -8.32 4.32
C VAL A 156 9.77 -9.63 3.91
N GLY A 157 10.94 -9.52 3.32
CA GLY A 157 11.75 -10.65 2.85
C GLY A 157 12.06 -10.59 1.36
N GLU A 158 12.70 -11.63 0.86
CA GLU A 158 13.03 -11.83 -0.55
C GLU A 158 12.34 -13.09 -1.08
N ALA A 159 11.85 -13.05 -2.33
CA ALA A 159 11.22 -14.21 -2.94
C ALA A 159 12.14 -15.44 -2.93
N PRO A 160 11.64 -16.64 -2.67
CA PRO A 160 10.23 -16.99 -2.50
C PRO A 160 9.69 -16.86 -1.05
N ALA A 161 10.52 -16.47 -0.09
CA ALA A 161 10.19 -16.47 1.34
C ALA A 161 9.93 -15.05 1.85
N MET A 162 8.68 -14.58 1.71
CA MET A 162 8.23 -13.27 2.21
C MET A 162 7.08 -13.44 3.19
N GLN A 163 7.05 -12.57 4.21
CA GLN A 163 6.02 -12.55 5.24
C GLN A 163 5.25 -11.23 5.22
N ALA A 164 3.94 -11.31 5.14
CA ALA A 164 3.08 -10.19 5.45
C ALA A 164 3.10 -9.96 6.96
N ARG A 165 3.47 -8.76 7.36
CA ARG A 165 3.74 -8.38 8.75
C ARG A 165 2.93 -7.16 9.15
N LEU A 166 2.36 -7.22 10.34
CA LEU A 166 1.79 -6.06 11.02
C LEU A 166 2.72 -5.65 12.15
N VAL A 167 3.18 -4.41 12.12
CA VAL A 167 3.99 -3.81 13.19
C VAL A 167 3.13 -2.79 13.91
N THR A 168 3.19 -2.79 15.25
CA THR A 168 2.47 -1.83 16.10
C THR A 168 3.47 -1.05 16.94
N CYS A 169 3.43 0.28 16.87
CA CYS A 169 4.20 1.15 17.74
C CYS A 169 3.60 1.09 19.16
N THR A 170 4.32 0.50 20.11
CA THR A 170 3.87 0.34 21.51
C THR A 170 4.26 1.53 22.39
N ALA A 171 5.36 2.18 22.08
CA ALA A 171 5.86 3.40 22.68
C ALA A 171 6.89 4.07 21.74
N PRO A 172 7.26 5.33 21.95
CA PRO A 172 8.32 5.96 21.17
C PRO A 172 9.60 5.11 21.16
N GLY A 173 10.03 4.70 19.95
CA GLY A 173 11.19 3.83 19.76
C GLY A 173 10.97 2.34 20.08
N ALA A 174 9.76 1.92 20.43
CA ALA A 174 9.42 0.53 20.70
C ALA A 174 8.26 0.06 19.82
N SER A 175 8.39 -1.13 19.25
CA SER A 175 7.34 -1.75 18.45
C SER A 175 7.24 -3.25 18.71
N SER A 176 6.07 -3.80 18.47
CA SER A 176 5.83 -5.24 18.38
C SER A 176 5.44 -5.60 16.96
N SER A 177 5.72 -6.82 16.54
CA SER A 177 5.35 -7.29 15.21
C SER A 177 4.73 -8.69 15.25
N VAL A 178 3.80 -8.93 14.32
CA VAL A 178 3.16 -10.22 14.12
C VAL A 178 3.25 -10.56 12.63
N ASP A 179 3.75 -11.75 12.32
CA ASP A 179 3.70 -12.30 10.97
C ASP A 179 2.30 -12.90 10.74
N LEU A 180 1.61 -12.42 9.70
CA LEU A 180 0.21 -12.72 9.45
C LEU A 180 0.04 -13.93 8.53
N PHE A 181 0.74 -13.93 7.40
CA PHE A 181 0.69 -14.97 6.38
C PHE A 181 1.86 -14.84 5.40
N GLU A 182 2.15 -15.93 4.69
CA GLU A 182 3.12 -15.92 3.59
C GLU A 182 2.49 -15.41 2.30
N THR A 183 3.23 -14.57 1.60
CA THR A 183 2.85 -14.06 0.28
C THR A 183 4.08 -13.56 -0.45
N VAL A 184 3.99 -13.42 -1.76
CA VAL A 184 5.06 -12.84 -2.57
C VAL A 184 4.52 -11.60 -3.27
N LEU A 185 5.15 -10.46 -3.01
CA LEU A 185 4.88 -9.20 -3.68
C LEU A 185 6.13 -8.70 -4.41
N ARG A 186 5.91 -7.88 -5.42
CA ARG A 186 7.01 -7.13 -6.04
C ARG A 186 7.66 -6.20 -5.02
N PRO A 187 8.99 -6.06 -5.05
CA PRO A 187 9.66 -5.10 -4.19
C PRO A 187 9.30 -3.67 -4.60
N LEU A 188 9.22 -2.79 -3.62
CA LEU A 188 9.20 -1.35 -3.85
C LEU A 188 10.44 -0.96 -4.66
N ALA A 189 10.26 0.00 -5.58
CA ALA A 189 11.41 0.63 -6.21
C ALA A 189 12.30 1.24 -5.12
N ASN A 190 13.61 1.04 -5.25
CA ASN A 190 14.62 1.51 -4.29
C ASN A 190 14.48 0.95 -2.86
N ALA A 191 13.77 -0.19 -2.69
CA ALA A 191 13.70 -0.89 -1.42
C ALA A 191 15.09 -1.12 -0.81
N GLU A 192 15.20 -0.92 0.49
CA GLU A 192 16.46 -1.09 1.22
C GLU A 192 16.94 -2.53 1.14
N GLN A 193 18.24 -2.71 0.80
CA GLN A 193 18.84 -4.01 0.63
C GLN A 193 19.64 -4.40 1.87
N PRO A 194 19.59 -5.67 2.30
CA PRO A 194 20.43 -6.14 3.38
C PRO A 194 21.93 -6.05 3.00
N GLN A 195 22.76 -5.72 3.96
CA GLN A 195 24.20 -5.76 3.77
C GLN A 195 24.61 -7.21 3.47
N ARG A 196 25.06 -7.47 2.25
CA ARG A 196 25.60 -8.78 1.87
C ARG A 196 27.08 -8.81 2.17
N PHE A 197 27.53 -9.80 2.92
CA PHE A 197 28.96 -10.07 3.06
C PHE A 197 29.54 -10.36 1.67
N ARG A 198 30.60 -9.63 1.30
CA ARG A 198 31.46 -9.98 0.18
C ARG A 198 32.70 -10.65 0.77
N PHE A 199 32.91 -11.90 0.43
CA PHE A 199 34.17 -12.62 0.72
C PHE A 199 35.23 -12.17 -0.27
#